data_bdbf5dae99239ec2ecf57709c547f24c
#
_entry.id   bdbf5dae99239ec2ecf57709c547f24c
#
_cell.length_a   1.000
_cell.length_b   1.000
_cell.length_c   1.000
_cell.angle_alpha   90.00
_cell.angle_beta   90.00
_cell.angle_gamma   90.00
#
_symmetry.space_group_name_H-M   'P 1'
#
loop_
_entity.id
_entity.type
_entity.pdbx_description
1 polymer ?
#
loop_
_entity_poly.entity_id
_entity_poly.type
_entity_poly.pdbx_seq_one_letter_code
_entity_poly.pdbx_strand_id
1 'polypeptide(L)'
;MKGVLKEREITQLFDSYGRPLRYLRVSVTGRCNFNCFFCHAEGYTTPPNKDLELNLEEFRVVAEAAKRVGFVDYKLTGGEPLIREDIGEIVNVFASVGGRVSIATNGSFLAKRLKTLDSSKLDHINVSLNSLDKEKFKKITGVNMLDKVVEGIRAAYEAGHRIKINFVMLKGLNDNEIEGMVEFASRYAFRLQIIELHPVGKAKGEIFARHYNAASHVYDILKNRIVKVRYRSGLHARPILVLDNGFEIELVLPVKNPIFCSRCTRMRLTWDGKLLPCLSWKGEAPVDIRAYMRCAESFEDKVLRVVEAFRKANKFRRPNHMYTLNTRDVPKTVKHTMRLGLPKSDGMLLFVGDSGQSHFRKYLMEWSD
;
A
#
# COMPACT_ATOMS: atom_id res chain seq x y z
N MET A 1 -8.28 32.07 -29.47
CA MET A 1 -9.11 30.87 -29.68
C MET A 1 -8.75 29.87 -28.55
N LYS A 2 -9.55 29.79 -27.48
CA LYS A 2 -9.42 28.84 -26.41
C LYS A 2 -10.02 27.51 -26.90
N GLY A 3 -9.17 26.52 -27.14
CA GLY A 3 -9.63 25.20 -27.52
C GLY A 3 -10.46 24.61 -26.37
N VAL A 4 -11.76 24.48 -26.60
CA VAL A 4 -12.69 23.74 -25.74
C VAL A 4 -12.21 22.27 -25.73
N LEU A 5 -11.57 21.88 -24.66
CA LEU A 5 -11.28 20.47 -24.41
C LEU A 5 -12.63 19.73 -24.35
N LYS A 6 -12.89 18.86 -25.32
CA LYS A 6 -14.07 18.01 -25.35
C LYS A 6 -14.12 17.22 -24.03
N GLU A 7 -15.13 17.54 -23.23
CA GLU A 7 -15.46 16.97 -21.95
C GLU A 7 -15.71 15.47 -22.08
N ARG A 8 -15.08 14.69 -21.20
CA ARG A 8 -15.38 13.30 -20.82
C ARG A 8 -14.50 12.17 -21.33
N GLU A 9 -13.41 12.38 -22.04
CA GLU A 9 -12.51 11.26 -22.34
C GLU A 9 -11.55 10.99 -21.18
N ILE A 10 -11.58 9.72 -20.69
CA ILE A 10 -10.58 9.22 -19.73
C ILE A 10 -9.24 9.15 -20.46
N THR A 11 -8.30 9.99 -20.08
CA THR A 11 -6.94 9.99 -20.64
C THR A 11 -6.01 9.32 -19.64
N GLN A 12 -5.58 8.08 -19.92
CA GLN A 12 -4.62 7.40 -19.07
C GLN A 12 -3.32 8.20 -18.96
N LEU A 13 -2.97 8.60 -17.75
CA LEU A 13 -1.76 9.36 -17.49
C LEU A 13 -0.57 8.41 -17.28
N PHE A 14 0.48 8.62 -18.09
CA PHE A 14 1.77 7.92 -17.98
C PHE A 14 2.83 8.86 -17.43
N ASP A 15 3.77 8.33 -16.65
CA ASP A 15 4.95 9.09 -16.23
C ASP A 15 6.07 9.04 -17.30
N SER A 16 7.17 9.76 -17.04
CA SER A 16 8.34 9.82 -17.94
C SER A 16 9.03 8.48 -18.18
N TYR A 17 8.63 7.41 -17.47
CA TYR A 17 9.17 6.06 -17.58
C TYR A 17 8.14 5.07 -18.16
N GLY A 18 7.04 5.57 -18.74
CA GLY A 18 5.98 4.76 -19.34
C GLY A 18 5.08 4.01 -18.34
N ARG A 19 5.11 4.36 -17.04
CA ARG A 19 4.26 3.69 -16.04
C ARG A 19 2.93 4.39 -15.93
N PRO A 20 1.78 3.68 -16.10
CA PRO A 20 0.46 4.28 -15.96
C PRO A 20 0.15 4.63 -14.50
N LEU A 21 -0.64 5.69 -14.28
CA LEU A 21 -1.29 5.96 -13.00
C LEU A 21 -2.63 5.24 -12.96
N ARG A 22 -2.73 4.17 -12.16
CA ARG A 22 -3.95 3.39 -12.02
C ARG A 22 -4.43 3.24 -10.58
N TYR A 23 -3.56 3.50 -9.62
CA TYR A 23 -3.79 3.22 -8.21
C TYR A 23 -3.58 4.49 -7.37
N LEU A 24 -4.66 5.04 -6.82
CA LEU A 24 -4.58 6.17 -5.89
C LEU A 24 -4.71 5.66 -4.43
N ARG A 25 -3.70 5.97 -3.61
CA ARG A 25 -3.76 5.73 -2.18
C ARG A 25 -4.17 7.04 -1.51
N VAL A 26 -5.32 7.04 -0.84
CA VAL A 26 -5.94 8.23 -0.25
C VAL A 26 -5.88 8.12 1.27
N SER A 27 -5.11 8.99 1.89
CA SER A 27 -5.13 9.17 3.34
C SER A 27 -6.33 10.03 3.70
N VAL A 28 -7.36 9.46 4.33
CA VAL A 28 -8.59 10.19 4.66
C VAL A 28 -8.49 10.96 5.98
N THR A 29 -7.53 10.59 6.83
CA THR A 29 -7.23 11.25 8.12
C THR A 29 -5.77 11.06 8.48
N GLY A 30 -5.19 12.02 9.21
CA GLY A 30 -3.86 11.86 9.81
C GLY A 30 -3.90 11.22 11.20
N ARG A 31 -5.08 11.17 11.84
CA ARG A 31 -5.25 10.67 13.21
C ARG A 31 -5.21 9.15 13.26
N CYS A 32 -4.56 8.62 14.29
CA CYS A 32 -4.47 7.19 14.55
C CYS A 32 -4.53 6.92 16.04
N ASN A 33 -5.22 5.87 16.44
CA ASN A 33 -5.27 5.40 17.84
C ASN A 33 -4.15 4.39 18.17
N PHE A 34 -3.29 4.03 17.20
CA PHE A 34 -2.09 3.23 17.40
C PHE A 34 -0.82 4.10 17.29
N ASN A 35 0.28 3.62 17.88
CA ASN A 35 1.59 4.26 17.81
C ASN A 35 2.68 3.26 17.38
N CYS A 36 2.47 2.58 16.25
CA CYS A 36 3.41 1.58 15.75
C CYS A 36 4.81 2.17 15.57
N PHE A 37 5.84 1.50 16.10
CA PHE A 37 7.19 2.02 16.07
C PHE A 37 7.79 2.08 14.65
N PHE A 38 7.27 1.30 13.70
CA PHE A 38 7.71 1.27 12.30
C PHE A 38 6.80 2.07 11.35
N CYS A 39 5.87 2.87 11.87
CA CYS A 39 4.85 3.56 11.05
C CYS A 39 5.48 4.46 9.99
N HIS A 40 5.02 4.31 8.75
CA HIS A 40 5.47 5.17 7.63
C HIS A 40 4.64 6.45 7.46
N ALA A 41 3.59 6.64 8.29
CA ALA A 41 2.70 7.81 8.32
C ALA A 41 2.21 8.24 6.91
N GLU A 42 1.96 7.31 5.99
CA GLU A 42 1.60 7.53 4.58
C GLU A 42 2.48 8.57 3.84
N GLY A 43 3.63 8.93 4.43
CA GLY A 43 4.58 9.89 3.87
C GLY A 43 4.27 11.36 4.19
N TYR A 44 3.24 11.67 4.97
CA TYR A 44 3.01 13.05 5.41
C TYR A 44 3.95 13.44 6.56
N THR A 45 4.29 14.73 6.61
CA THR A 45 5.17 15.33 7.62
C THR A 45 4.44 16.28 8.57
N THR A 46 3.25 16.75 8.16
CA THR A 46 2.41 17.64 8.95
C THR A 46 1.78 16.88 10.10
N PRO A 47 1.80 17.40 11.35
CA PRO A 47 1.07 16.80 12.46
C PRO A 47 -0.43 16.73 12.16
N PRO A 48 -1.12 15.63 12.56
CA PRO A 48 -2.55 15.47 12.30
C PRO A 48 -3.38 16.60 12.90
N ASN A 49 -4.23 17.22 12.07
CA ASN A 49 -5.20 18.22 12.48
C ASN A 49 -6.52 17.94 11.78
N LYS A 50 -7.62 17.76 12.56
CA LYS A 50 -8.95 17.45 12.04
C LYS A 50 -9.48 18.55 11.10
N ASP A 51 -9.21 19.81 11.41
CA ASP A 51 -9.71 20.96 10.64
C ASP A 51 -9.07 21.09 9.26
N LEU A 52 -7.94 20.42 9.07
CA LEU A 52 -7.23 20.35 7.80
C LEU A 52 -7.55 19.06 7.01
N GLU A 53 -8.38 18.17 7.52
CA GLU A 53 -8.79 16.97 6.77
C GLU A 53 -9.67 17.36 5.58
N LEU A 54 -9.47 16.67 4.45
CA LEU A 54 -10.35 16.83 3.29
C LEU A 54 -11.80 16.44 3.69
N ASN A 55 -12.76 17.24 3.26
CA ASN A 55 -14.18 16.96 3.45
C ASN A 55 -14.76 16.12 2.30
N LEU A 56 -16.01 15.71 2.42
CA LEU A 56 -16.66 14.82 1.44
C LEU A 56 -16.76 15.45 0.05
N GLU A 57 -17.02 16.76 -0.04
CA GLU A 57 -17.10 17.47 -1.31
C GLU A 57 -15.74 17.53 -2.02
N GLU A 58 -14.66 17.77 -1.26
CA GLU A 58 -13.30 17.75 -1.77
C GLU A 58 -12.93 16.33 -2.29
N PHE A 59 -13.38 15.26 -1.60
CA PHE A 59 -13.20 13.88 -2.10
C PHE A 59 -13.99 13.62 -3.38
N ARG A 60 -15.17 14.21 -3.58
CA ARG A 60 -15.93 14.10 -4.85
C ARG A 60 -15.16 14.71 -6.02
N VAL A 61 -14.59 15.89 -5.82
CA VAL A 61 -13.71 16.54 -6.82
C VAL A 61 -12.51 15.67 -7.14
N VAL A 62 -11.84 15.13 -6.10
CA VAL A 62 -10.68 14.24 -6.26
C VAL A 62 -11.05 12.97 -7.02
N ALA A 63 -12.16 12.33 -6.68
CA ALA A 63 -12.59 11.07 -7.30
C ALA A 63 -12.87 11.25 -8.80
N GLU A 64 -13.60 12.32 -9.15
CA GLU A 64 -13.89 12.63 -10.56
C GLU A 64 -12.61 12.99 -11.35
N ALA A 65 -11.73 13.82 -10.77
CA ALA A 65 -10.46 14.16 -11.40
C ALA A 65 -9.55 12.93 -11.57
N ALA A 66 -9.51 12.06 -10.57
CA ALA A 66 -8.73 10.83 -10.61
C ALA A 66 -9.21 9.88 -11.71
N LYS A 67 -10.54 9.70 -11.86
CA LYS A 67 -11.14 8.94 -12.96
C LYS A 67 -10.67 9.47 -14.31
N ARG A 68 -10.70 10.79 -14.56
CA ARG A 68 -10.31 11.41 -15.83
C ARG A 68 -8.85 11.20 -16.21
N VAL A 69 -7.97 10.94 -15.25
CA VAL A 69 -6.55 10.62 -15.50
C VAL A 69 -6.23 9.13 -15.43
N GLY A 70 -7.25 8.26 -15.35
CA GLY A 70 -7.12 6.81 -15.50
C GLY A 70 -6.91 6.02 -14.22
N PHE A 71 -7.17 6.59 -13.03
CA PHE A 71 -7.21 5.80 -11.80
C PHE A 71 -8.45 4.90 -11.77
N VAL A 72 -8.26 3.65 -11.39
CA VAL A 72 -9.31 2.63 -11.29
C VAL A 72 -9.31 1.91 -9.93
N ASP A 73 -8.20 1.97 -9.21
CA ASP A 73 -8.05 1.36 -7.89
C ASP A 73 -7.84 2.45 -6.83
N TYR A 74 -8.64 2.43 -5.79
CA TYR A 74 -8.56 3.35 -4.67
C TYR A 74 -8.33 2.59 -3.37
N LYS A 75 -7.31 3.01 -2.60
CA LYS A 75 -7.11 2.49 -1.26
C LYS A 75 -7.24 3.60 -0.24
N LEU A 76 -8.31 3.57 0.52
CA LEU A 76 -8.51 4.47 1.63
C LEU A 76 -7.64 4.02 2.81
N THR A 77 -6.94 4.95 3.39
CA THR A 77 -5.98 4.74 4.48
C THR A 77 -5.88 6.03 5.30
N GLY A 78 -4.83 6.19 6.06
CA GLY A 78 -4.60 7.41 6.82
C GLY A 78 -3.65 7.13 7.98
N GLY A 79 -3.94 7.74 9.12
CA GLY A 79 -3.61 7.15 10.40
C GLY A 79 -4.47 5.90 10.55
N GLU A 80 -5.70 6.06 11.06
CA GLU A 80 -6.71 4.99 11.06
C GLU A 80 -8.00 5.48 10.39
N PRO A 81 -8.36 4.99 9.19
CA PRO A 81 -9.50 5.50 8.43
C PRO A 81 -10.85 5.29 9.15
N LEU A 82 -10.99 4.23 9.95
CA LEU A 82 -12.23 3.92 10.66
C LEU A 82 -12.52 4.86 11.87
N ILE A 83 -11.62 5.81 12.17
CA ILE A 83 -11.91 6.92 13.09
C ILE A 83 -12.93 7.86 12.47
N ARG A 84 -12.95 8.02 11.14
CA ARG A 84 -13.93 8.86 10.45
C ARG A 84 -15.32 8.23 10.47
N GLU A 85 -16.32 9.02 10.82
CA GLU A 85 -17.72 8.56 10.85
C GLU A 85 -18.31 8.44 9.45
N ASP A 86 -17.90 9.33 8.55
CA ASP A 86 -18.32 9.40 7.16
C ASP A 86 -17.52 8.46 6.21
N ILE A 87 -16.77 7.48 6.76
CA ILE A 87 -15.92 6.59 5.95
C ILE A 87 -16.71 5.81 4.89
N GLY A 88 -17.95 5.39 5.18
CA GLY A 88 -18.81 4.71 4.22
C GLY A 88 -19.20 5.60 3.05
N GLU A 89 -19.48 6.88 3.31
CA GLU A 89 -19.76 7.87 2.27
C GLU A 89 -18.54 8.12 1.40
N ILE A 90 -17.33 8.22 2.00
CA ILE A 90 -16.08 8.37 1.25
C ILE A 90 -15.83 7.15 0.35
N VAL A 91 -16.10 5.92 0.83
CA VAL A 91 -16.04 4.71 0.00
C VAL A 91 -16.96 4.86 -1.21
N ASN A 92 -18.22 5.26 -0.98
CA ASN A 92 -19.22 5.40 -2.04
C ASN A 92 -18.85 6.49 -3.05
N VAL A 93 -18.20 7.58 -2.62
CA VAL A 93 -17.68 8.62 -3.52
C VAL A 93 -16.70 8.04 -4.54
N PHE A 94 -15.70 7.26 -4.11
CA PHE A 94 -14.74 6.68 -5.05
C PHE A 94 -15.32 5.51 -5.85
N ALA A 95 -16.30 4.78 -5.30
CA ALA A 95 -16.99 3.72 -6.02
C ALA A 95 -17.95 4.26 -7.10
N SER A 96 -18.58 5.43 -6.87
CA SER A 96 -19.51 6.05 -7.82
C SER A 96 -18.87 6.44 -9.15
N VAL A 97 -17.56 6.69 -9.15
CA VAL A 97 -16.81 6.97 -10.38
C VAL A 97 -16.31 5.69 -11.10
N GLY A 98 -16.78 4.51 -10.69
CA GLY A 98 -16.38 3.21 -11.25
C GLY A 98 -15.11 2.64 -10.64
N GLY A 99 -14.66 3.17 -9.50
CA GLY A 99 -13.44 2.74 -8.84
C GLY A 99 -13.62 1.47 -8.00
N ARG A 100 -12.60 0.60 -7.97
CA ARG A 100 -12.49 -0.47 -6.99
C ARG A 100 -11.91 0.08 -5.69
N VAL A 101 -12.70 0.10 -4.63
CA VAL A 101 -12.33 0.72 -3.37
C VAL A 101 -11.96 -0.32 -2.32
N SER A 102 -10.82 -0.14 -1.68
CA SER A 102 -10.41 -0.94 -0.52
C SER A 102 -9.98 -0.05 0.63
N ILE A 103 -10.12 -0.54 1.86
CA ILE A 103 -9.65 0.15 3.09
C ILE A 103 -8.41 -0.57 3.62
N ALA A 104 -7.45 0.20 4.19
CA ALA A 104 -6.37 -0.33 5.01
C ALA A 104 -6.52 0.21 6.44
N THR A 105 -6.82 -0.67 7.38
CA THR A 105 -7.14 -0.35 8.78
C THR A 105 -6.28 -1.15 9.76
N ASN A 106 -6.11 -0.63 10.98
CA ASN A 106 -5.54 -1.39 12.09
C ASN A 106 -6.55 -2.39 12.71
N GLY A 107 -7.82 -2.34 12.29
CA GLY A 107 -8.86 -3.26 12.66
C GLY A 107 -9.55 -3.00 14.01
N SER A 108 -9.03 -2.11 14.86
CA SER A 108 -9.54 -1.89 16.23
C SER A 108 -10.97 -1.32 16.29
N PHE A 109 -11.41 -0.64 15.23
CA PHE A 109 -12.76 -0.11 15.08
C PHE A 109 -13.63 -0.93 14.12
N LEU A 110 -13.12 -2.06 13.60
CA LEU A 110 -13.77 -2.77 12.50
C LEU A 110 -15.15 -3.29 12.91
N ALA A 111 -15.27 -4.01 14.04
CA ALA A 111 -16.56 -4.48 14.55
C ALA A 111 -17.57 -3.33 14.74
N LYS A 112 -17.13 -2.20 15.29
CA LYS A 112 -17.97 -1.01 15.50
C LYS A 112 -18.48 -0.39 14.20
N ARG A 113 -17.69 -0.48 13.10
CA ARG A 113 -17.98 0.18 11.82
C ARG A 113 -18.59 -0.73 10.77
N LEU A 114 -18.84 -2.01 11.06
CA LEU A 114 -19.38 -2.96 10.10
C LEU A 114 -20.64 -2.44 9.40
N LYS A 115 -21.66 -1.99 10.15
CA LYS A 115 -22.89 -1.45 9.58
C LYS A 115 -22.66 -0.33 8.55
N THR A 116 -21.68 0.54 8.81
CA THR A 116 -21.30 1.61 7.88
C THR A 116 -20.61 1.07 6.64
N LEU A 117 -19.83 -0.01 6.78
CA LEU A 117 -19.12 -0.65 5.69
C LEU A 117 -20.04 -1.55 4.85
N ASP A 118 -20.99 -2.25 5.49
CA ASP A 118 -22.00 -3.11 4.82
C ASP A 118 -22.86 -2.32 3.82
N SER A 119 -23.20 -1.08 4.16
CA SER A 119 -23.96 -0.17 3.29
C SER A 119 -23.11 0.50 2.21
N SER A 120 -21.79 0.26 2.18
CA SER A 120 -20.87 0.86 1.24
C SER A 120 -20.48 -0.12 0.10
N LYS A 121 -20.02 0.43 -1.04
CA LYS A 121 -19.54 -0.35 -2.18
C LYS A 121 -18.05 -0.73 -2.02
N LEU A 122 -17.69 -1.30 -0.89
CA LEU A 122 -16.32 -1.69 -0.57
C LEU A 122 -15.95 -3.04 -1.22
N ASP A 123 -14.81 -3.09 -1.93
CA ASP A 123 -14.32 -4.32 -2.57
C ASP A 123 -13.69 -5.29 -1.56
N HIS A 124 -12.80 -4.78 -0.70
CA HIS A 124 -12.17 -5.59 0.35
C HIS A 124 -11.53 -4.73 1.46
N ILE A 125 -11.31 -5.37 2.61
CA ILE A 125 -10.69 -4.77 3.79
C ILE A 125 -9.29 -5.35 3.97
N ASN A 126 -8.26 -4.47 4.06
CA ASN A 126 -6.92 -4.88 4.46
C ASN A 126 -6.75 -4.58 5.95
N VAL A 127 -6.64 -5.60 6.77
CA VAL A 127 -6.43 -5.46 8.21
C VAL A 127 -4.97 -5.67 8.55
N SER A 128 -4.36 -4.72 9.25
CA SER A 128 -2.98 -4.83 9.74
C SER A 128 -2.96 -5.64 11.03
N LEU A 129 -2.42 -6.86 10.96
CA LEU A 129 -2.25 -7.75 12.11
C LEU A 129 -0.79 -8.22 12.14
N ASN A 130 0.00 -7.64 13.04
CA ASN A 130 1.46 -7.83 13.05
C ASN A 130 1.94 -8.82 14.12
N SER A 131 1.04 -9.40 14.91
CA SER A 131 1.32 -10.49 15.83
C SER A 131 0.00 -11.09 16.32
N LEU A 132 0.02 -12.37 16.69
CA LEU A 132 -1.05 -13.08 17.41
C LEU A 132 -0.75 -13.20 18.91
N ASP A 133 0.43 -12.80 19.34
CA ASP A 133 0.85 -12.69 20.73
C ASP A 133 0.56 -11.29 21.27
N LYS A 134 -0.09 -11.18 22.45
CA LYS A 134 -0.53 -9.91 23.04
C LYS A 134 0.63 -8.98 23.39
N GLU A 135 1.69 -9.53 23.95
CA GLU A 135 2.84 -8.72 24.37
C GLU A 135 3.64 -8.22 23.18
N LYS A 136 3.86 -9.06 22.17
CA LYS A 136 4.50 -8.64 20.92
C LYS A 136 3.64 -7.64 20.18
N PHE A 137 2.32 -7.87 20.09
CA PHE A 137 1.39 -6.92 19.48
C PHE A 137 1.49 -5.55 20.15
N LYS A 138 1.43 -5.49 21.48
CA LYS A 138 1.59 -4.26 22.27
C LYS A 138 2.93 -3.60 22.02
N LYS A 139 4.02 -4.37 22.01
CA LYS A 139 5.36 -3.86 21.71
C LYS A 139 5.47 -3.26 20.32
N ILE A 140 4.84 -3.87 19.32
CA ILE A 140 4.88 -3.44 17.92
C ILE A 140 3.98 -2.22 17.69
N THR A 141 2.78 -2.22 18.25
CA THR A 141 1.73 -1.22 17.95
C THR A 141 1.61 -0.10 18.97
N GLY A 142 2.21 -0.25 20.14
CA GLY A 142 2.12 0.68 21.26
C GLY A 142 0.82 0.59 22.06
N VAL A 143 -0.08 -0.37 21.76
CA VAL A 143 -1.41 -0.51 22.39
C VAL A 143 -1.78 -1.96 22.65
N ASN A 144 -2.58 -2.21 23.70
CA ASN A 144 -3.10 -3.55 24.04
C ASN A 144 -4.50 -3.72 23.45
N MET A 145 -4.61 -3.91 22.12
CA MET A 145 -5.89 -4.03 21.40
C MET A 145 -5.98 -5.26 20.49
N LEU A 146 -5.15 -6.27 20.69
CA LEU A 146 -5.16 -7.47 19.83
C LEU A 146 -6.54 -8.13 19.80
N ASP A 147 -7.18 -8.32 20.95
CA ASP A 147 -8.49 -8.99 21.03
C ASP A 147 -9.54 -8.23 20.19
N LYS A 148 -9.55 -6.89 20.24
CA LYS A 148 -10.47 -6.07 19.41
C LYS A 148 -10.19 -6.20 17.92
N VAL A 149 -8.93 -6.33 17.54
CA VAL A 149 -8.56 -6.52 16.13
C VAL A 149 -9.01 -7.90 15.64
N VAL A 150 -8.77 -8.95 16.43
CA VAL A 150 -9.20 -10.32 16.11
C VAL A 150 -10.72 -10.43 16.07
N GLU A 151 -11.43 -9.83 17.02
CA GLU A 151 -12.90 -9.72 17.03
C GLU A 151 -13.40 -9.02 15.75
N GLY A 152 -12.80 -7.89 15.39
CA GLY A 152 -13.14 -7.15 14.19
C GLY A 152 -12.95 -7.95 12.90
N ILE A 153 -11.87 -8.75 12.81
CA ILE A 153 -11.61 -9.64 11.67
C ILE A 153 -12.70 -10.72 11.59
N ARG A 154 -13.01 -11.38 12.71
CA ARG A 154 -14.04 -12.42 12.75
C ARG A 154 -15.40 -11.88 12.37
N ALA A 155 -15.82 -10.79 12.99
CA ALA A 155 -17.10 -10.15 12.71
C ALA A 155 -17.22 -9.72 11.24
N ALA A 156 -16.16 -9.17 10.64
CA ALA A 156 -16.16 -8.80 9.22
C ALA A 156 -16.20 -10.03 8.29
N TYR A 157 -15.54 -11.12 8.66
CA TYR A 157 -15.60 -12.39 7.94
C TYR A 157 -17.03 -12.99 7.98
N GLU A 158 -17.65 -13.03 9.15
CA GLU A 158 -19.03 -13.51 9.36
C GLU A 158 -20.07 -12.66 8.61
N ALA A 159 -19.82 -11.35 8.49
CA ALA A 159 -20.62 -10.43 7.69
C ALA A 159 -20.38 -10.58 6.15
N GLY A 160 -19.50 -11.47 5.70
CA GLY A 160 -19.25 -11.74 4.29
C GLY A 160 -18.25 -10.80 3.61
N HIS A 161 -17.55 -9.93 4.37
CA HIS A 161 -16.53 -9.08 3.81
C HIS A 161 -15.30 -9.86 3.35
N ARG A 162 -14.74 -9.46 2.22
CA ARG A 162 -13.47 -9.99 1.74
C ARG A 162 -12.32 -9.35 2.52
N ILE A 163 -11.57 -10.15 3.27
CA ILE A 163 -10.48 -9.68 4.14
C ILE A 163 -9.14 -10.09 3.56
N LYS A 164 -8.19 -9.15 3.59
CA LYS A 164 -6.76 -9.40 3.38
C LYS A 164 -6.01 -9.02 4.65
N ILE A 165 -5.18 -9.89 5.19
CA ILE A 165 -4.34 -9.57 6.34
C ILE A 165 -3.00 -9.03 5.86
N ASN A 166 -2.57 -7.89 6.41
CA ASN A 166 -1.26 -7.30 6.21
C ASN A 166 -0.40 -7.60 7.43
N PHE A 167 0.73 -8.26 7.22
CA PHE A 167 1.70 -8.62 8.25
C PHE A 167 3.07 -8.03 7.86
N VAL A 168 3.55 -7.05 8.61
CA VAL A 168 4.92 -6.53 8.46
C VAL A 168 5.86 -7.44 9.23
N MET A 169 6.74 -8.13 8.50
CA MET A 169 7.73 -9.03 9.08
C MET A 169 8.86 -8.24 9.75
N LEU A 170 9.10 -8.50 11.02
CA LEU A 170 10.04 -7.80 11.88
C LEU A 170 10.99 -8.79 12.56
N LYS A 171 12.27 -8.78 12.16
CA LYS A 171 13.31 -9.66 12.69
C LYS A 171 13.40 -9.58 14.21
N GLY A 172 13.40 -10.73 14.86
CA GLY A 172 13.52 -10.87 16.32
C GLY A 172 12.29 -10.43 17.12
N LEU A 173 11.15 -10.17 16.44
CA LEU A 173 9.88 -9.83 17.08
C LEU A 173 8.76 -10.79 16.69
N ASN A 174 8.41 -10.82 15.40
CA ASN A 174 7.28 -11.60 14.89
C ASN A 174 7.64 -12.52 13.72
N ASP A 175 8.90 -12.57 13.32
CA ASP A 175 9.37 -13.41 12.21
C ASP A 175 9.26 -14.92 12.51
N ASN A 176 9.10 -15.30 13.76
CA ASN A 176 8.77 -16.66 14.19
C ASN A 176 7.25 -16.98 14.22
N GLU A 177 6.38 -16.00 13.88
CA GLU A 177 4.92 -16.18 13.87
C GLU A 177 4.35 -16.45 12.46
N ILE A 178 5.20 -16.61 11.44
CA ILE A 178 4.76 -16.75 10.04
C ILE A 178 3.78 -17.91 9.86
N GLU A 179 4.09 -19.11 10.39
CA GLU A 179 3.20 -20.28 10.25
C GLU A 179 1.86 -20.06 10.96
N GLY A 180 1.87 -19.61 12.21
CA GLY A 180 0.64 -19.31 12.96
C GLY A 180 -0.19 -18.20 12.30
N MET A 181 0.47 -17.20 11.71
CA MET A 181 -0.22 -16.15 10.93
C MET A 181 -0.83 -16.70 9.64
N VAL A 182 -0.17 -17.62 8.96
CA VAL A 182 -0.71 -18.33 7.78
C VAL A 182 -1.96 -19.12 8.16
N GLU A 183 -1.91 -19.89 9.27
CA GLU A 183 -3.06 -20.64 9.75
C GLU A 183 -4.24 -19.75 10.11
N PHE A 184 -3.99 -18.68 10.86
CA PHE A 184 -5.03 -17.70 11.19
C PHE A 184 -5.62 -17.05 9.94
N ALA A 185 -4.77 -16.57 9.03
CA ALA A 185 -5.20 -15.90 7.82
C ALA A 185 -5.98 -16.81 6.87
N SER A 186 -5.61 -18.09 6.77
CA SER A 186 -6.33 -19.05 5.90
C SER A 186 -7.77 -19.31 6.33
N ARG A 187 -8.11 -19.05 7.61
CA ARG A 187 -9.49 -19.19 8.13
C ARG A 187 -10.36 -17.97 7.86
N TYR A 188 -9.78 -16.76 7.93
CA TYR A 188 -10.55 -15.52 7.97
C TYR A 188 -10.29 -14.56 6.80
N ALA A 189 -9.34 -14.87 5.95
CA ALA A 189 -8.94 -13.97 4.87
C ALA A 189 -8.76 -14.72 3.55
N PHE A 190 -9.04 -14.04 2.43
CA PHE A 190 -8.77 -14.60 1.11
C PHE A 190 -7.28 -14.59 0.75
N ARG A 191 -6.45 -13.82 1.49
CA ARG A 191 -5.00 -13.69 1.26
C ARG A 191 -4.27 -13.12 2.46
N LEU A 192 -3.10 -13.65 2.76
CA LEU A 192 -2.10 -13.03 3.63
C LEU A 192 -1.13 -12.19 2.78
N GLN A 193 -0.81 -10.98 3.21
CA GLN A 193 0.21 -10.13 2.60
C GLN A 193 1.37 -9.95 3.58
N ILE A 194 2.50 -10.58 3.32
CA ILE A 194 3.72 -10.42 4.12
C ILE A 194 4.55 -9.30 3.50
N ILE A 195 4.92 -8.33 4.32
CA ILE A 195 5.53 -7.08 3.89
C ILE A 195 6.91 -6.95 4.54
N GLU A 196 7.95 -6.81 3.72
CA GLU A 196 9.27 -6.42 4.22
C GLU A 196 9.21 -5.03 4.86
N LEU A 197 9.90 -4.85 5.98
CA LEU A 197 10.06 -3.55 6.60
C LEU A 197 10.70 -2.58 5.61
N HIS A 198 10.01 -1.47 5.33
CA HIS A 198 10.50 -0.44 4.41
C HIS A 198 11.14 0.71 5.20
N PRO A 199 12.37 1.16 4.86
CA PRO A 199 13.07 2.23 5.60
C PRO A 199 12.50 3.62 5.34
N VAL A 200 11.23 3.84 5.73
CA VAL A 200 10.49 5.10 5.59
C VAL A 200 9.76 5.45 6.89
N GLY A 201 9.47 6.73 7.09
CA GLY A 201 8.83 7.20 8.31
C GLY A 201 9.66 6.89 9.56
N LYS A 202 9.05 6.29 10.57
CA LYS A 202 9.72 5.87 11.80
C LYS A 202 10.67 4.67 11.61
N ALA A 203 10.46 3.87 10.57
CA ALA A 203 11.25 2.65 10.30
C ALA A 203 12.60 2.93 9.62
N LYS A 204 13.24 4.08 9.90
CA LYS A 204 14.55 4.44 9.37
C LYS A 204 15.69 4.11 10.36
N GLY A 205 16.93 4.15 9.87
CA GLY A 205 18.13 4.07 10.70
C GLY A 205 18.20 2.77 11.51
N GLU A 206 18.33 2.88 12.81
CA GLU A 206 18.52 1.77 13.73
C GLU A 206 17.33 0.80 13.75
N ILE A 207 16.09 1.30 13.67
CA ILE A 207 14.88 0.44 13.63
C ILE A 207 14.94 -0.48 12.41
N PHE A 208 15.26 0.07 11.23
CA PHE A 208 15.42 -0.74 10.03
C PHE A 208 16.57 -1.75 10.17
N ALA A 209 17.73 -1.29 10.62
CA ALA A 209 18.91 -2.17 10.77
C ALA A 209 18.66 -3.34 11.72
N ARG A 210 17.91 -3.12 12.79
CA ARG A 210 17.59 -4.12 13.83
C ARG A 210 16.49 -5.10 13.38
N HIS A 211 15.46 -4.60 12.70
CA HIS A 211 14.23 -5.36 12.48
C HIS A 211 13.96 -5.73 11.02
N TYR A 212 14.84 -5.37 10.08
CA TYR A 212 14.68 -5.82 8.70
C TYR A 212 14.95 -7.32 8.59
N ASN A 213 14.03 -8.03 7.92
CA ASN A 213 14.21 -9.41 7.50
C ASN A 213 13.85 -9.53 6.02
N ALA A 214 14.63 -10.30 5.27
CA ALA A 214 14.40 -10.48 3.84
C ALA A 214 13.29 -11.52 3.59
N ALA A 215 12.62 -11.40 2.46
CA ALA A 215 11.55 -12.33 2.08
C ALA A 215 12.00 -13.77 1.87
N SER A 216 13.31 -14.02 1.66
CA SER A 216 13.88 -15.37 1.65
C SER A 216 13.52 -16.15 2.92
N HIS A 217 13.45 -15.48 4.05
CA HIS A 217 13.04 -16.08 5.31
C HIS A 217 11.63 -16.70 5.25
N VAL A 218 10.67 -16.03 4.61
CA VAL A 218 9.32 -16.58 4.40
C VAL A 218 9.36 -17.83 3.53
N TYR A 219 10.18 -17.80 2.47
CA TYR A 219 10.34 -18.95 1.59
C TYR A 219 10.97 -20.13 2.32
N ASP A 220 12.01 -19.90 3.13
CA ASP A 220 12.69 -20.98 3.88
C ASP A 220 11.75 -21.67 4.85
N ILE A 221 10.87 -20.93 5.52
CA ILE A 221 9.86 -21.48 6.44
C ILE A 221 8.80 -22.30 5.68
N LEU A 222 8.28 -21.77 4.58
CA LEU A 222 7.12 -22.33 3.88
C LEU A 222 7.47 -23.21 2.68
N LYS A 223 8.75 -23.45 2.38
CA LYS A 223 9.22 -24.12 1.14
C LYS A 223 8.56 -25.48 0.89
N ASN A 224 8.27 -26.25 1.92
CA ASN A 224 7.65 -27.58 1.80
C ASN A 224 6.14 -27.51 1.54
N ARG A 225 5.51 -26.37 1.76
CA ARG A 225 4.08 -26.11 1.56
C ARG A 225 3.80 -25.34 0.27
N ILE A 226 4.82 -24.74 -0.36
CA ILE A 226 4.66 -23.97 -1.60
C ILE A 226 4.56 -24.92 -2.78
N VAL A 227 3.40 -24.94 -3.46
CA VAL A 227 3.17 -25.77 -4.65
C VAL A 227 3.30 -24.97 -5.95
N LYS A 228 3.08 -23.64 -5.90
CA LYS A 228 3.19 -22.75 -7.06
C LYS A 228 3.63 -21.36 -6.66
N VAL A 229 4.40 -20.69 -7.51
CA VAL A 229 4.71 -19.26 -7.41
C VAL A 229 4.21 -18.58 -8.68
N ARG A 230 3.38 -17.54 -8.51
CA ARG A 230 2.91 -16.70 -9.61
C ARG A 230 3.19 -15.23 -9.31
N TYR A 231 3.13 -14.40 -10.32
CA TYR A 231 3.35 -12.96 -10.17
C TYR A 231 2.09 -12.19 -10.51
N ARG A 232 1.84 -11.13 -9.75
CA ARG A 232 0.74 -10.22 -10.04
C ARG A 232 1.03 -9.48 -11.35
N SER A 233 0.10 -9.48 -12.30
CA SER A 233 0.24 -8.81 -13.61
C SER A 233 0.38 -7.28 -13.49
N GLY A 234 -0.23 -6.69 -12.46
CA GLY A 234 -0.23 -5.24 -12.23
C GLY A 234 0.77 -4.80 -11.15
N LEU A 235 0.30 -3.93 -10.30
CA LEU A 235 1.00 -3.22 -9.23
C LEU A 235 2.20 -3.97 -8.62
N HIS A 236 3.41 -3.50 -8.92
CA HIS A 236 4.70 -3.96 -8.38
C HIS A 236 5.16 -5.37 -8.78
N ALA A 237 4.46 -6.09 -9.66
CA ALA A 237 4.75 -7.48 -10.03
C ALA A 237 5.05 -8.38 -8.81
N ARG A 238 4.20 -8.32 -7.78
CA ARG A 238 4.44 -8.99 -6.50
C ARG A 238 4.34 -10.50 -6.64
N PRO A 239 5.28 -11.26 -6.04
CA PRO A 239 5.17 -12.70 -5.94
C PRO A 239 3.97 -13.11 -5.09
N ILE A 240 3.26 -14.15 -5.53
CA ILE A 240 2.18 -14.83 -4.81
C ILE A 240 2.59 -16.29 -4.67
N LEU A 241 2.79 -16.71 -3.43
CA LEU A 241 3.04 -18.10 -3.09
C LEU A 241 1.68 -18.78 -2.90
N VAL A 242 1.45 -19.86 -3.64
CA VAL A 242 0.27 -20.72 -3.46
C VAL A 242 0.69 -21.91 -2.65
N LEU A 243 0.02 -22.14 -1.52
CA LEU A 243 0.31 -23.26 -0.63
C LEU A 243 -0.45 -24.54 -1.06
N ASP A 244 -0.09 -25.66 -0.49
CA ASP A 244 -0.67 -26.99 -0.69
C ASP A 244 -2.18 -27.04 -0.46
N ASN A 245 -2.70 -26.22 0.45
CA ASN A 245 -4.14 -26.06 0.71
C ASN A 245 -4.83 -25.01 -0.18
N GLY A 246 -4.14 -24.47 -1.20
CA GLY A 246 -4.64 -23.43 -2.10
C GLY A 246 -4.60 -22.01 -1.54
N PHE A 247 -4.20 -21.80 -0.28
CA PHE A 247 -4.13 -20.47 0.29
C PHE A 247 -3.00 -19.65 -0.32
N GLU A 248 -3.23 -18.34 -0.50
CA GLU A 248 -2.31 -17.44 -1.19
C GLU A 248 -1.61 -16.47 -0.23
N ILE A 249 -0.29 -16.35 -0.38
CA ILE A 249 0.54 -15.40 0.33
C ILE A 249 1.19 -14.45 -0.67
N GLU A 250 0.82 -13.17 -0.62
CA GLU A 250 1.41 -12.11 -1.46
C GLU A 250 2.60 -11.47 -0.75
N LEU A 251 3.78 -11.47 -1.38
CA LEU A 251 4.97 -10.84 -0.83
C LEU A 251 5.13 -9.40 -1.32
N VAL A 252 5.33 -8.46 -0.41
CA VAL A 252 5.60 -7.05 -0.69
C VAL A 252 7.07 -6.77 -0.42
N LEU A 253 7.86 -6.68 -1.48
CA LEU A 253 9.31 -6.63 -1.45
C LEU A 253 9.80 -5.26 -1.95
N PRO A 254 9.68 -4.18 -1.15
CA PRO A 254 10.04 -2.85 -1.61
C PRO A 254 11.54 -2.58 -1.54
N VAL A 255 12.29 -3.39 -0.77
CA VAL A 255 13.70 -3.14 -0.49
C VAL A 255 14.57 -3.78 -1.58
N LYS A 256 15.52 -3.03 -2.13
CA LYS A 256 16.48 -3.50 -3.14
C LYS A 256 15.84 -4.12 -4.41
N ASN A 257 14.57 -3.86 -4.69
CA ASN A 257 13.84 -4.47 -5.79
C ASN A 257 13.48 -3.45 -6.89
N PRO A 258 14.27 -3.34 -7.96
CA PRO A 258 14.01 -2.42 -9.05
C PRO A 258 12.72 -2.77 -9.82
N ILE A 259 12.36 -4.06 -9.91
CA ILE A 259 11.12 -4.52 -10.57
C ILE A 259 9.89 -3.98 -9.82
N PHE A 260 9.93 -3.95 -8.49
CA PHE A 260 8.87 -3.37 -7.68
C PHE A 260 8.57 -1.91 -8.06
N CYS A 261 9.60 -1.10 -8.29
CA CYS A 261 9.44 0.29 -8.68
C CYS A 261 9.09 0.47 -10.15
N SER A 262 9.68 -0.33 -11.07
CA SER A 262 9.39 -0.25 -12.50
C SER A 262 7.94 -0.60 -12.84
N ARG A 263 7.29 -1.42 -12.02
CA ARG A 263 5.86 -1.78 -12.15
C ARG A 263 4.96 -0.99 -11.20
N CYS A 264 5.40 0.17 -10.68
CA CYS A 264 4.62 0.99 -9.78
C CYS A 264 3.63 1.86 -10.54
N THR A 265 2.33 1.67 -10.27
CA THR A 265 1.23 2.45 -10.86
C THR A 265 0.60 3.42 -9.86
N ARG A 266 1.28 3.70 -8.73
CA ARG A 266 0.71 4.36 -7.57
C ARG A 266 1.04 5.85 -7.50
N MET A 267 0.05 6.64 -7.04
CA MET A 267 0.20 7.96 -6.46
C MET A 267 -0.48 8.01 -5.09
N ARG A 268 -0.16 8.99 -4.27
CA ARG A 268 -0.72 9.18 -2.94
C ARG A 268 -1.32 10.56 -2.78
N LEU A 269 -2.45 10.62 -2.09
CA LEU A 269 -3.06 11.84 -1.59
C LEU A 269 -3.01 11.80 -0.06
N THR A 270 -2.46 12.82 0.56
CA THR A 270 -2.45 12.98 2.01
C THR A 270 -3.78 13.53 2.51
N TRP A 271 -4.04 13.36 3.78
CA TRP A 271 -5.27 13.79 4.45
C TRP A 271 -5.49 15.31 4.40
N ASP A 272 -4.42 16.08 4.26
CA ASP A 272 -4.40 17.54 4.15
C ASP A 272 -4.31 18.05 2.68
N GLY A 273 -4.54 17.16 1.70
CA GLY A 273 -4.70 17.52 0.30
C GLY A 273 -3.41 17.59 -0.52
N LYS A 274 -2.31 16.99 -0.07
CA LYS A 274 -1.05 17.01 -0.80
C LYS A 274 -0.86 15.75 -1.65
N LEU A 275 -0.37 15.89 -2.88
CA LEU A 275 -0.04 14.78 -3.76
C LEU A 275 1.44 14.38 -3.59
N LEU A 276 1.66 13.12 -3.26
CA LEU A 276 3.00 12.51 -3.15
C LEU A 276 3.20 11.50 -4.29
N PRO A 277 4.23 11.67 -5.11
CA PRO A 277 4.52 10.75 -6.23
C PRO A 277 5.03 9.38 -5.74
N CYS A 278 5.60 9.32 -4.53
CA CYS A 278 6.16 8.11 -3.92
C CYS A 278 6.09 8.18 -2.39
N LEU A 279 5.98 7.02 -1.71
CA LEU A 279 6.07 6.94 -0.25
C LEU A 279 7.44 7.41 0.28
N SER A 280 8.50 7.14 -0.48
CA SER A 280 9.87 7.54 -0.14
C SER A 280 10.21 8.96 -0.58
N TRP A 281 9.21 9.78 -0.92
CA TRP A 281 9.43 11.18 -1.26
C TRP A 281 10.05 11.93 -0.07
N LYS A 282 11.05 12.78 -0.34
CA LYS A 282 11.72 13.60 0.66
C LYS A 282 11.41 15.06 0.40
N GLY A 283 11.23 15.82 1.47
CA GLY A 283 10.87 17.23 1.42
C GLY A 283 9.37 17.47 1.36
N GLU A 284 8.99 18.69 1.07
CA GLU A 284 7.59 19.08 0.92
C GLU A 284 6.94 18.39 -0.27
N ALA A 285 5.64 18.13 -0.15
CA ALA A 285 4.87 17.57 -1.26
C ALA A 285 4.88 18.54 -2.46
N PRO A 286 5.13 18.04 -3.68
CA PRO A 286 5.31 18.93 -4.83
C PRO A 286 4.03 19.63 -5.28
N VAL A 287 2.86 19.15 -4.84
CA VAL A 287 1.55 19.68 -5.25
C VAL A 287 0.56 19.61 -4.09
N ASP A 288 -0.10 20.75 -3.79
CA ASP A 288 -1.23 20.85 -2.87
C ASP A 288 -2.52 21.06 -3.71
N ILE A 289 -3.45 20.10 -3.70
CA ILE A 289 -4.69 20.17 -4.48
C ILE A 289 -5.65 21.23 -3.97
N ARG A 290 -5.59 21.61 -2.69
CA ARG A 290 -6.45 22.66 -2.14
C ARG A 290 -6.15 24.02 -2.78
N ALA A 291 -4.87 24.31 -3.02
CA ALA A 291 -4.49 25.53 -3.73
C ALA A 291 -5.14 25.59 -5.12
N TYR A 292 -5.24 24.44 -5.80
CA TYR A 292 -5.91 24.35 -7.10
C TYR A 292 -7.43 24.50 -6.99
N MET A 293 -8.06 23.93 -5.97
CA MET A 293 -9.52 24.02 -5.78
C MET A 293 -9.99 25.39 -5.35
N ARG A 294 -9.22 26.13 -4.53
CA ARG A 294 -9.59 27.47 -4.03
C ARG A 294 -9.73 28.53 -5.12
N CYS A 295 -9.03 28.36 -6.23
CA CYS A 295 -9.07 29.28 -7.36
C CYS A 295 -10.20 28.97 -8.35
N ALA A 296 -11.12 28.06 -8.02
CA ALA A 296 -12.15 27.55 -8.90
C ALA A 296 -13.55 27.92 -8.39
N GLU A 297 -14.45 28.33 -9.28
CA GLU A 297 -15.80 28.77 -8.95
C GLU A 297 -16.82 27.62 -9.00
N SER A 298 -16.70 26.74 -10.02
CA SER A 298 -17.63 25.62 -10.21
C SER A 298 -17.01 24.28 -9.82
N PHE A 299 -17.86 23.26 -9.60
CA PHE A 299 -17.41 21.89 -9.40
C PHE A 299 -16.54 21.39 -10.55
N GLU A 300 -16.97 21.62 -11.79
CA GLU A 300 -16.26 21.20 -12.99
C GLU A 300 -14.89 21.87 -13.10
N ASP A 301 -14.80 23.17 -12.81
CA ASP A 301 -13.53 23.89 -12.80
C ASP A 301 -12.58 23.35 -11.73
N LYS A 302 -13.08 23.03 -10.52
CA LYS A 302 -12.29 22.33 -9.47
C LYS A 302 -11.74 21.00 -9.97
N VAL A 303 -12.57 20.20 -10.63
CA VAL A 303 -12.15 18.91 -11.21
C VAL A 303 -11.03 19.10 -12.24
N LEU A 304 -11.19 20.02 -13.18
CA LEU A 304 -10.16 20.29 -14.22
C LEU A 304 -8.84 20.75 -13.60
N ARG A 305 -8.89 21.59 -12.59
CA ARG A 305 -7.68 22.05 -11.87
C ARG A 305 -7.01 20.91 -11.09
N VAL A 306 -7.77 20.00 -10.48
CA VAL A 306 -7.19 18.82 -9.80
C VAL A 306 -6.63 17.82 -10.83
N VAL A 307 -7.20 17.70 -12.03
CA VAL A 307 -6.60 16.96 -13.15
C VAL A 307 -5.21 17.52 -13.48
N GLU A 308 -5.09 18.85 -13.56
CA GLU A 308 -3.79 19.52 -13.78
C GLU A 308 -2.81 19.24 -12.63
N ALA A 309 -3.30 19.27 -11.38
CA ALA A 309 -2.51 18.93 -10.21
C ALA A 309 -1.94 17.49 -10.29
N PHE A 310 -2.76 16.51 -10.73
CA PHE A 310 -2.29 15.15 -10.98
C PHE A 310 -1.23 15.09 -12.06
N ARG A 311 -1.41 15.80 -13.17
CA ARG A 311 -0.42 15.89 -14.27
C ARG A 311 0.91 16.46 -13.76
N LYS A 312 0.86 17.51 -12.95
CA LYS A 312 2.04 18.14 -12.35
C LYS A 312 2.74 17.19 -11.38
N ALA A 313 2.00 16.57 -10.45
CA ALA A 313 2.56 15.62 -9.51
C ALA A 313 3.19 14.39 -10.18
N ASN A 314 2.62 13.95 -11.32
CA ASN A 314 3.15 12.82 -12.09
C ASN A 314 4.54 13.08 -12.67
N LYS A 315 4.88 14.32 -13.02
CA LYS A 315 6.22 14.71 -13.52
C LYS A 315 7.32 14.49 -12.48
N PHE A 316 6.98 14.44 -11.18
CA PHE A 316 7.93 14.21 -10.09
C PHE A 316 8.15 12.71 -9.78
N ARG A 317 7.46 11.79 -10.45
CA ARG A 317 7.71 10.35 -10.25
C ARG A 317 9.10 10.00 -10.77
N ARG A 318 9.85 9.24 -9.96
CA ARG A 318 11.21 8.82 -10.25
C ARG A 318 11.26 7.33 -10.64
N PRO A 319 12.30 6.86 -11.34
CA PRO A 319 12.35 5.48 -11.83
C PRO A 319 12.29 4.47 -10.69
N ASN A 320 12.92 4.77 -9.55
CA ASN A 320 12.84 3.95 -8.34
C ASN A 320 13.05 4.81 -7.08
N HIS A 321 12.78 4.23 -5.90
CA HIS A 321 12.92 4.92 -4.62
C HIS A 321 14.38 5.18 -4.21
N MET A 322 15.36 4.50 -4.81
CA MET A 322 16.77 4.68 -4.52
C MET A 322 17.26 6.10 -4.87
N TYR A 323 16.62 6.75 -5.85
CA TYR A 323 16.90 8.15 -6.17
C TYR A 323 16.41 9.14 -5.09
N THR A 324 15.57 8.67 -4.16
CA THR A 324 15.05 9.47 -3.05
C THR A 324 15.70 9.13 -1.71
N LEU A 325 16.40 8.00 -1.61
CA LEU A 325 17.17 7.61 -0.43
C LEU A 325 18.60 8.15 -0.56
N ASN A 326 19.17 8.69 0.54
CA ASN A 326 20.60 8.95 0.57
C ASN A 326 21.35 7.62 0.50
N THR A 327 22.37 7.56 -0.34
CA THR A 327 23.21 6.37 -0.48
C THR A 327 23.93 5.96 0.81
N ARG A 328 23.99 6.85 1.82
CA ARG A 328 24.52 6.57 3.17
C ARG A 328 23.63 5.67 4.01
N ASP A 329 22.31 5.69 3.76
CA ASP A 329 21.30 4.90 4.51
C ASP A 329 21.16 3.46 3.97
N VAL A 330 21.93 3.12 2.95
CA VAL A 330 21.90 1.79 2.32
C VAL A 330 23.05 0.96 2.87
N PRO A 331 22.79 -0.17 3.57
CA PRO A 331 23.84 -1.04 4.08
C PRO A 331 24.85 -1.44 2.99
N LYS A 332 26.14 -1.57 3.33
CA LYS A 332 27.23 -1.90 2.37
C LYS A 332 26.99 -3.17 1.55
N THR A 333 26.29 -4.16 2.12
CA THR A 333 25.82 -5.38 1.45
C THR A 333 24.95 -5.13 0.21
N VAL A 334 24.26 -3.97 0.15
CA VAL A 334 23.41 -3.56 -0.99
C VAL A 334 24.23 -3.17 -2.24
N LYS A 335 25.43 -2.62 -2.05
CA LYS A 335 26.25 -2.12 -3.17
C LYS A 335 26.75 -3.25 -4.09
N HIS A 336 26.87 -4.46 -3.57
CA HIS A 336 27.39 -5.60 -4.34
C HIS A 336 26.35 -6.19 -5.31
N THR A 337 25.07 -6.18 -4.93
CA THR A 337 23.98 -6.75 -5.75
C THR A 337 23.57 -5.86 -6.94
N MET A 338 23.93 -4.57 -6.94
CA MET A 338 23.63 -3.65 -8.04
C MET A 338 24.48 -3.88 -9.31
N ARG A 339 25.55 -4.68 -9.25
CA ARG A 339 26.43 -4.97 -10.39
C ARG A 339 26.00 -6.16 -11.25
N LEU A 340 24.97 -6.90 -10.82
CA LEU A 340 24.43 -8.01 -11.60
C LEU A 340 23.39 -7.47 -12.58
N GLY A 341 23.77 -7.40 -13.85
CA GLY A 341 22.90 -7.00 -14.95
C GLY A 341 21.62 -7.85 -15.00
N LEU A 342 20.54 -7.25 -15.50
CA LEU A 342 19.28 -7.92 -15.76
C LEU A 342 19.51 -9.18 -16.61
N PRO A 343 19.00 -10.36 -16.22
CA PRO A 343 19.01 -11.50 -17.12
C PRO A 343 18.05 -11.22 -18.28
N LYS A 344 18.55 -11.42 -19.49
CA LYS A 344 17.75 -11.46 -20.70
C LYS A 344 16.79 -12.66 -20.62
N SER A 345 15.51 -12.41 -20.80
CA SER A 345 14.46 -13.28 -21.38
C SER A 345 14.31 -14.75 -20.97
N ASP A 346 14.67 -15.20 -19.80
CA ASP A 346 14.31 -16.56 -19.38
C ASP A 346 13.94 -16.57 -17.90
N GLY A 347 12.74 -16.14 -17.64
CA GLY A 347 11.87 -16.42 -16.49
C GLY A 347 12.47 -16.86 -15.13
N MET A 348 13.64 -16.38 -14.73
CA MET A 348 14.31 -16.84 -13.51
C MET A 348 14.47 -15.68 -12.52
N LEU A 349 13.80 -15.76 -11.37
CA LEU A 349 14.02 -14.86 -10.24
C LEU A 349 15.14 -15.42 -9.35
N LEU A 350 16.23 -14.69 -9.23
CA LEU A 350 17.29 -14.97 -8.27
C LEU A 350 16.88 -14.44 -6.89
N PHE A 351 16.63 -15.34 -5.95
CA PHE A 351 16.68 -15.03 -4.53
C PHE A 351 18.13 -15.19 -4.06
N VAL A 352 18.82 -14.10 -3.81
CA VAL A 352 20.17 -14.15 -3.22
C VAL A 352 20.00 -14.06 -1.71
N GLY A 353 20.22 -15.16 -1.01
CA GLY A 353 20.38 -15.18 0.44
C GLY A 353 21.70 -14.51 0.85
N ASP A 354 21.76 -13.99 2.08
CA ASP A 354 22.96 -13.32 2.64
C ASP A 354 24.21 -14.23 2.74
N SER A 355 24.07 -15.53 2.51
CA SER A 355 25.16 -16.54 2.58
C SER A 355 25.90 -16.79 1.28
N GLY A 356 25.57 -16.08 0.19
CA GLY A 356 26.28 -16.23 -1.09
C GLY A 356 26.09 -17.60 -1.80
N GLN A 357 25.30 -18.52 -1.27
CA GLN A 357 24.95 -19.77 -1.92
C GLN A 357 23.66 -19.61 -2.72
N SER A 358 23.79 -19.72 -4.05
CA SER A 358 22.65 -19.71 -4.98
C SER A 358 21.97 -21.08 -4.99
N HIS A 359 20.78 -21.18 -4.41
CA HIS A 359 19.93 -22.34 -4.61
C HIS A 359 19.00 -22.09 -5.79
N PHE A 360 19.31 -22.72 -6.93
CA PHE A 360 18.47 -22.68 -8.12
C PHE A 360 17.41 -23.78 -8.06
N ARG A 361 16.13 -23.43 -8.05
CA ARG A 361 15.06 -24.32 -8.46
C ARG A 361 14.28 -23.66 -9.59
N LYS A 362 14.10 -24.39 -10.69
CA LYS A 362 13.31 -23.99 -11.85
C LYS A 362 11.84 -24.20 -11.50
N TYR A 363 11.06 -23.11 -11.34
CA TYR A 363 9.60 -23.16 -11.24
C TYR A 363 9.00 -22.68 -12.54
N LEU A 364 7.98 -23.38 -13.04
CA LEU A 364 7.21 -22.95 -14.20
C LEU A 364 6.51 -21.63 -13.88
N MET A 365 6.78 -20.62 -14.69
CA MET A 365 6.13 -19.31 -14.59
C MET A 365 4.91 -19.27 -15.48
N GLU A 366 3.77 -18.97 -14.88
CA GLU A 366 2.55 -18.58 -15.60
C GLU A 366 2.17 -17.17 -15.21
N TRP A 367 1.98 -16.31 -16.20
CA TRP A 367 1.41 -14.99 -16.04
C TRP A 367 -0.11 -15.15 -16.03
N SER A 368 -0.78 -14.72 -14.97
CA SER A 368 -2.25 -14.61 -14.95
C SER A 368 -2.63 -13.17 -15.34
N ASP A 369 -3.47 -13.05 -16.35
CA ASP A 369 -4.10 -11.81 -16.81
C ASP A 369 -5.05 -11.19 -15.76
#